data_958de3a7284d20817b595c164a2e3b16
#
_entry.id   958de3a7284d20817b595c164a2e3b16
#
_cell.length_a   1.000
_cell.length_b   1.000
_cell.length_c   1.000
_cell.angle_alpha   90.00
_cell.angle_beta   90.00
_cell.angle_gamma   90.00
#
_symmetry.space_group_name_H-M   'P 1'
#
loop_
_entity.id
_entity.type
_entity.pdbx_description
1 polymer ?
#
loop_
_entity_poly.entity_id
_entity_poly.type
_entity_poly.pdbx_seq_one_letter_code
_entity_poly.pdbx_strand_id
1 'polypeptide(L)'
;NKIYQYYNPKAATFSKGKNGLRKIITQHYQNSGYTDSGYLTIRFVINCEGEAGRYIIHENDLDLNPTKLDPQMVEHLFELTSQLKKWNPNIIKGEPKDSYMFITYRIENGKIVEILP
;
A
#
# COMPACT_ATOMS: atom_id res chain seq x y z
N ASN A 1 7.82 19.29 10.73
CA ASN A 1 7.19 18.04 11.14
C ASN A 1 8.03 16.85 10.70
N LYS A 2 8.26 15.94 11.63
CA LYS A 2 9.02 14.74 11.36
C LYS A 2 8.12 13.67 10.76
N ILE A 3 8.67 12.87 9.84
CA ILE A 3 7.96 11.76 9.25
C ILE A 3 8.60 10.47 9.75
N TYR A 4 7.79 9.58 10.32
CA TYR A 4 8.24 8.33 10.93
C TYR A 4 8.00 7.15 10.01
N GLN A 5 8.84 6.12 10.12
CA GLN A 5 8.72 4.94 9.29
C GLN A 5 7.58 4.04 9.77
N TYR A 6 6.95 3.35 8.83
CA TYR A 6 5.79 2.50 9.13
C TYR A 6 6.13 1.36 10.10
N TYR A 7 7.31 0.77 10.01
CA TYR A 7 7.67 -0.36 10.87
C TYR A 7 7.87 0.01 12.34
N ASN A 8 7.82 1.28 12.69
CA ASN A 8 7.81 1.71 14.09
C ASN A 8 6.61 1.07 14.80
N PRO A 9 6.77 0.51 16.02
CA PRO A 9 5.67 -0.13 16.75
C PRO A 9 4.44 0.76 16.95
N LYS A 10 4.61 2.08 16.90
CA LYS A 10 3.51 3.04 17.03
C LYS A 10 3.15 3.69 15.69
N ALA A 11 3.49 3.03 14.58
CA ALA A 11 3.22 3.57 13.25
C ALA A 11 1.74 3.68 12.95
N ALA A 12 1.42 4.44 11.89
CA ALA A 12 0.06 4.55 11.40
C ALA A 12 -0.51 3.18 11.04
N THR A 13 -1.79 3.00 11.26
CA THR A 13 -2.49 1.76 10.97
C THR A 13 -3.80 2.06 10.24
N PHE A 14 -4.27 1.11 9.45
CA PHE A 14 -5.59 1.21 8.86
C PHE A 14 -6.65 0.95 9.94
N SER A 15 -7.75 1.71 9.94
CA SER A 15 -8.77 1.63 10.97
C SER A 15 -9.40 0.25 11.11
N LYS A 16 -9.46 -0.52 10.01
CA LYS A 16 -10.00 -1.89 10.00
C LYS A 16 -8.91 -2.95 10.12
N GLY A 17 -7.67 -2.54 10.41
CA GLY A 17 -6.54 -3.43 10.56
C GLY A 17 -6.05 -4.03 9.25
N LYS A 18 -4.99 -4.87 9.34
CA LYS A 18 -4.40 -5.51 8.16
C LYS A 18 -5.38 -6.44 7.43
N ASN A 19 -6.17 -7.19 8.18
CA ASN A 19 -7.14 -8.12 7.59
C ASN A 19 -8.25 -7.36 6.87
N GLY A 20 -8.72 -6.26 7.42
CA GLY A 20 -9.71 -5.41 6.78
C GLY A 20 -9.20 -4.80 5.49
N LEU A 21 -7.96 -4.33 5.50
CA LEU A 21 -7.31 -3.78 4.30
C LEU A 21 -7.21 -4.83 3.20
N ARG A 22 -6.69 -6.02 3.55
CA ARG A 22 -6.55 -7.13 2.59
C ARG A 22 -7.90 -7.51 2.00
N LYS A 23 -8.93 -7.58 2.83
CA LYS A 23 -10.27 -7.93 2.40
C LYS A 23 -10.82 -6.91 1.40
N ILE A 24 -10.66 -5.63 1.68
CA ILE A 24 -11.13 -4.57 0.79
C ILE A 24 -10.44 -4.68 -0.57
N ILE A 25 -9.13 -4.81 -0.57
CA ILE A 25 -8.36 -4.88 -1.83
C ILE A 25 -8.73 -6.14 -2.61
N THR A 26 -8.79 -7.30 -1.98
CA THR A 26 -9.09 -8.55 -2.69
C THR A 26 -10.51 -8.60 -3.21
N GLN A 27 -11.46 -7.97 -2.52
CA GLN A 27 -12.84 -7.91 -2.97
C GLN A 27 -13.03 -7.00 -4.19
N HIS A 28 -12.22 -5.95 -4.32
CA HIS A 28 -12.39 -4.97 -5.37
C HIS A 28 -11.40 -5.13 -6.52
N TYR A 29 -10.34 -5.91 -6.32
CA TYR A 29 -9.39 -6.14 -7.39
C TYR A 29 -9.99 -7.05 -8.47
N GLN A 30 -9.92 -6.59 -9.72
CA GLN A 30 -10.41 -7.34 -10.87
C GLN A 30 -9.28 -7.57 -11.85
N ASN A 31 -8.98 -8.84 -12.16
CA ASN A 31 -8.02 -9.18 -13.18
C ASN A 31 -8.71 -9.13 -14.56
N SER A 32 -8.37 -8.13 -15.35
CA SER A 32 -8.93 -7.93 -16.69
C SER A 32 -8.04 -8.52 -17.77
N GLY A 33 -7.46 -9.69 -17.52
CA GLY A 33 -6.57 -10.34 -18.46
C GLY A 33 -5.10 -10.08 -18.21
N TYR A 34 -4.74 -9.55 -17.03
CA TYR A 34 -3.35 -9.33 -16.66
C TYR A 34 -2.65 -10.68 -16.46
N THR A 35 -1.40 -10.75 -16.91
CA THR A 35 -0.59 -11.99 -16.81
C THR A 35 0.75 -11.74 -16.12
N ASP A 36 1.03 -10.52 -15.72
CA ASP A 36 2.30 -10.13 -15.12
C ASP A 36 2.51 -10.78 -13.77
N SER A 37 3.78 -10.98 -13.43
CA SER A 37 4.19 -11.45 -12.11
C SER A 37 5.26 -10.50 -11.58
N GLY A 38 5.18 -10.19 -10.30
CA GLY A 38 6.14 -9.29 -9.68
C GLY A 38 5.62 -8.70 -8.38
N TYR A 39 6.34 -7.67 -7.93
CA TYR A 39 5.95 -6.92 -6.74
C TYR A 39 5.61 -5.49 -7.13
N LEU A 40 4.47 -5.04 -6.67
CA LEU A 40 4.08 -3.63 -6.78
C LEU A 40 4.04 -3.05 -5.39
N THR A 41 4.92 -2.10 -5.11
CA THR A 41 4.98 -1.41 -3.82
C THR A 41 4.51 0.02 -3.99
N ILE A 42 3.54 0.40 -3.18
CA ILE A 42 3.02 1.77 -3.14
C ILE A 42 3.39 2.34 -1.78
N ARG A 43 4.24 3.37 -1.80
CA ARG A 43 4.65 4.09 -0.59
C ARG A 43 3.88 5.39 -0.50
N PHE A 44 3.51 5.77 0.70
CA PHE A 44 2.76 7.02 0.91
C PHE A 44 2.98 7.51 2.33
N VAL A 45 2.46 8.70 2.60
CA VAL A 45 2.54 9.32 3.91
C VAL A 45 1.14 9.39 4.49
N ILE A 46 1.00 9.00 5.75
CA ILE A 46 -0.20 9.25 6.54
C ILE A 46 0.11 10.49 7.39
N ASN A 47 -0.64 11.55 7.17
CA ASN A 47 -0.40 12.78 7.92
C ASN A 47 -1.01 12.70 9.32
N CYS A 48 -0.79 13.73 10.12
CA CYS A 48 -1.26 13.75 11.50
C CYS A 48 -2.77 13.75 11.63
N GLU A 49 -3.51 13.97 10.55
CA GLU A 49 -4.96 13.92 10.52
C GLU A 49 -5.48 12.58 9.99
N GLY A 50 -4.59 11.63 9.71
CA GLY A 50 -4.98 10.32 9.20
C GLY A 50 -5.26 10.29 7.70
N GLU A 51 -4.80 11.29 6.96
CA GLU A 51 -4.99 11.36 5.52
C GLU A 51 -3.75 10.85 4.79
N ALA A 52 -3.96 10.08 3.73
CA ALA A 52 -2.89 9.51 2.93
C ALA A 52 -2.59 10.39 1.71
N GLY A 53 -1.32 10.47 1.34
CA GLY A 53 -0.89 11.22 0.16
C GLY A 53 0.56 10.98 -0.16
N ARG A 54 1.10 11.73 -1.13
CA ARG A 54 2.51 11.63 -1.55
C ARG A 54 2.88 10.21 -1.99
N TYR A 55 2.09 9.65 -2.88
CA TYR A 55 2.28 8.28 -3.33
C TYR A 55 3.50 8.13 -4.24
N ILE A 56 4.28 7.08 -4.01
CA ILE A 56 5.41 6.68 -4.85
C ILE A 56 5.23 5.20 -5.18
N ILE A 57 5.37 4.85 -6.46
CA ILE A 57 5.16 3.50 -6.94
C ILE A 57 6.51 2.89 -7.34
N HIS A 58 6.77 1.67 -6.83
CA HIS A 58 7.92 0.87 -7.21
C HIS A 58 7.45 -0.44 -7.81
N GLU A 59 8.03 -0.81 -8.95
CA GLU A 59 7.69 -2.05 -9.66
C GLU A 59 8.92 -2.92 -9.76
N ASN A 60 8.79 -4.17 -9.35
CA ASN A 60 9.88 -5.14 -9.38
C ASN A 60 9.37 -6.48 -9.92
N ASP A 61 10.27 -7.27 -10.52
CA ASP A 61 9.95 -8.65 -10.85
C ASP A 61 10.04 -9.52 -9.59
N LEU A 62 9.77 -10.82 -9.72
CA LEU A 62 9.81 -11.72 -8.56
C LEU A 62 11.21 -11.92 -7.99
N ASP A 63 12.25 -11.57 -8.76
CA ASP A 63 13.63 -11.59 -8.29
C ASP A 63 14.07 -10.24 -7.71
N LEU A 64 13.10 -9.32 -7.52
CA LEU A 64 13.31 -7.99 -6.96
C LEU A 64 14.13 -7.05 -7.82
N ASN A 65 14.24 -7.35 -9.10
CA ASN A 65 14.88 -6.43 -10.06
C ASN A 65 13.85 -5.41 -10.57
N PRO A 66 14.26 -4.15 -10.77
CA PRO A 66 13.34 -3.16 -11.31
C PRO A 66 12.78 -3.59 -12.67
N THR A 67 11.49 -3.42 -12.86
CA THR A 67 10.81 -3.78 -14.10
C THR A 67 9.62 -2.87 -14.33
N LYS A 68 8.90 -3.09 -15.44
CA LYS A 68 7.62 -2.43 -15.70
C LYS A 68 6.54 -3.51 -15.76
N LEU A 69 5.55 -3.37 -14.91
CA LEU A 69 4.37 -4.21 -14.92
C LEU A 69 3.32 -3.60 -15.84
N ASP A 70 2.24 -4.34 -16.10
CA ASP A 70 1.15 -3.86 -16.94
C ASP A 70 0.63 -2.52 -16.39
N PRO A 71 0.67 -1.43 -17.18
CA PRO A 71 0.26 -0.11 -16.69
C PRO A 71 -1.18 -0.07 -16.21
N GLN A 72 -2.09 -0.83 -16.84
CA GLN A 72 -3.48 -0.85 -16.43
C GLN A 72 -3.67 -1.54 -15.10
N MET A 73 -2.91 -2.62 -14.85
CA MET A 73 -2.92 -3.30 -13.56
C MET A 73 -2.37 -2.41 -12.47
N VAL A 74 -1.26 -1.73 -12.73
CA VAL A 74 -0.64 -0.80 -11.77
C VAL A 74 -1.62 0.32 -11.44
N GLU A 75 -2.25 0.92 -12.44
CA GLU A 75 -3.22 1.99 -12.23
C GLU A 75 -4.42 1.51 -11.41
N HIS A 76 -4.92 0.32 -11.71
CA HIS A 76 -6.05 -0.25 -10.98
C HIS A 76 -5.71 -0.44 -9.49
N LEU A 77 -4.55 -1.05 -9.20
CA LEU A 77 -4.11 -1.23 -7.82
C LEU A 77 -3.82 0.09 -7.12
N PHE A 78 -3.28 1.06 -7.85
CA PHE A 78 -3.07 2.40 -7.30
C PHE A 78 -4.39 3.06 -6.92
N GLU A 79 -5.40 2.97 -7.79
CA GLU A 79 -6.72 3.52 -7.50
C GLU A 79 -7.33 2.88 -6.25
N LEU A 80 -7.28 1.56 -6.15
CA LEU A 80 -7.81 0.86 -4.98
C LEU A 80 -7.07 1.29 -3.70
N THR A 81 -5.75 1.41 -3.78
CA THR A 81 -4.93 1.80 -2.63
C THR A 81 -5.19 3.24 -2.22
N SER A 82 -5.28 4.15 -3.19
CA SER A 82 -5.51 5.57 -2.92
C SER A 82 -6.91 5.85 -2.37
N GLN A 83 -7.84 4.94 -2.58
CA GLN A 83 -9.20 5.08 -2.06
C GLN A 83 -9.36 4.57 -0.63
N LEU A 84 -8.33 3.93 -0.07
CA LEU A 84 -8.36 3.51 1.33
C LEU A 84 -8.41 4.74 2.22
N LYS A 85 -9.39 4.78 3.10
CA LYS A 85 -9.62 5.90 4.00
C LYS A 85 -9.57 5.43 5.45
N LYS A 86 -9.64 6.38 6.38
CA LYS A 86 -9.70 6.10 7.81
C LYS A 86 -8.43 5.45 8.33
N TRP A 87 -7.30 6.07 8.00
CA TRP A 87 -6.03 5.71 8.60
C TRP A 87 -5.95 6.31 10.01
N ASN A 88 -5.36 5.55 10.91
CA ASN A 88 -5.03 6.05 12.25
C ASN A 88 -3.62 6.61 12.21
N PRO A 89 -3.41 7.90 12.51
CA PRO A 89 -2.06 8.45 12.45
C PRO A 89 -1.15 7.85 13.51
N ASN A 90 0.16 7.92 13.27
CA ASN A 90 1.16 7.52 14.24
C ASN A 90 1.13 8.48 15.43
N ILE A 91 1.09 7.94 16.64
CA ILE A 91 1.06 8.74 17.87
C ILE A 91 2.41 8.63 18.58
N ILE A 92 3.08 9.77 18.75
CA ILE A 92 4.36 9.84 19.46
C ILE A 92 4.20 10.81 20.63
N LYS A 93 4.44 10.33 21.84
CA LYS A 93 4.32 11.15 23.08
C LYS A 93 2.95 11.81 23.18
N GLY A 94 1.90 11.11 22.77
CA GLY A 94 0.52 11.60 22.84
C GLY A 94 0.13 12.53 21.71
N GLU A 95 1.01 12.80 20.74
CA GLU A 95 0.70 13.67 19.60
C GLU A 95 0.70 12.91 18.29
N PRO A 96 -0.30 13.15 17.40
CA PRO A 96 -0.30 12.54 16.08
C PRO A 96 0.83 13.12 15.23
N LYS A 97 1.52 12.26 14.50
CA LYS A 97 2.66 12.62 13.64
C LYS A 97 2.48 12.03 12.25
N ASP A 98 3.09 12.69 11.26
CA ASP A 98 3.17 12.13 9.93
C ASP A 98 4.06 10.90 9.95
N SER A 99 3.70 9.90 9.15
CA SER A 99 4.50 8.68 9.06
C SER A 99 4.48 8.12 7.64
N TYR A 100 5.56 7.41 7.29
CA TYR A 100 5.60 6.65 6.04
C TYR A 100 4.85 5.34 6.20
N MET A 101 4.18 4.96 5.13
CA MET A 101 3.46 3.71 5.02
C MET A 101 3.79 3.08 3.67
N PHE A 102 3.77 1.77 3.58
CA PHE A 102 3.84 1.13 2.29
C PHE A 102 3.00 -0.13 2.27
N ILE A 103 2.51 -0.47 1.09
CA ILE A 103 1.78 -1.70 0.83
C ILE A 103 2.44 -2.33 -0.38
N THR A 104 2.81 -3.60 -0.26
CA THR A 104 3.40 -4.35 -1.36
C THR A 104 2.45 -5.46 -1.77
N TYR A 105 2.12 -5.49 -3.04
CA TYR A 105 1.31 -6.54 -3.63
C TYR A 105 2.23 -7.53 -4.34
N ARG A 106 2.23 -8.78 -3.91
CA ARG A 106 2.88 -9.85 -4.66
C ARG A 106 1.87 -10.38 -5.67
N ILE A 107 2.25 -10.33 -6.93
CA ILE A 107 1.37 -10.67 -8.04
C ILE A 107 1.97 -11.85 -8.81
N GLU A 108 1.16 -12.85 -9.10
CA GLU A 108 1.55 -13.98 -9.93
C GLU A 108 0.45 -14.23 -10.96
N ASN A 109 0.83 -14.17 -12.23
CA ASN A 109 -0.10 -14.33 -13.35
C ASN A 109 -1.30 -13.38 -13.26
N GLY A 110 -1.04 -12.15 -12.87
CA GLY A 110 -2.07 -11.12 -12.74
C GLY A 110 -2.96 -11.23 -11.51
N LYS A 111 -2.67 -12.17 -10.62
CA LYS A 111 -3.45 -12.37 -9.39
C LYS A 111 -2.67 -11.92 -8.17
N ILE A 112 -3.34 -11.26 -7.24
CA ILE A 112 -2.73 -10.91 -5.97
C ILE A 112 -2.66 -12.18 -5.12
N VAL A 113 -1.44 -12.63 -4.81
CA VAL A 113 -1.25 -13.83 -3.99
C VAL A 113 -0.85 -13.48 -2.56
N GLU A 114 -0.38 -12.25 -2.34
CA GLU A 114 0.01 -11.81 -1.00
C GLU A 114 -0.03 -10.29 -0.93
N ILE A 115 -0.40 -9.75 0.21
CA ILE A 115 -0.38 -8.31 0.49
C ILE A 115 0.46 -8.12 1.75
N LEU A 116 1.53 -7.31 1.60
CA LEU A 116 2.51 -7.05 2.67
C LEU A 116 2.43 -5.58 3.10
N PRO A 117 2.81 -5.19 4.25
CA PRO A 117 3.49 -5.94 5.32
C PRO A 117 2.62 -6.92 6.01
#